data_c2a77ad7f46e7b213be5c0815065cfd9
#
_entry.id   c2a77ad7f46e7b213be5c0815065cfd9
#
_cell.length_a   1.000
_cell.length_b   1.000
_cell.length_c   1.000
_cell.angle_alpha   90.00
_cell.angle_beta   90.00
_cell.angle_gamma   90.00
#
_symmetry.space_group_name_H-M   'P 1'
#
loop_
_entity.id
_entity.type
_entity.pdbx_description
1 polymer ?
#
loop_
_entity_poly.entity_id
_entity_poly.type
_entity_poly.pdbx_seq_one_letter_code
_entity_poly.pdbx_strand_id
1 'polypeptide(L)'
;VMTATPIPRTLALTAYGDLDYSVIDELPPGRKLITTVHRSETARPQVMDFIKEQIAEGRQAYIIYPLIEESSKLDYENLMKGYEEVKSFFPEPAYWISMVHGKQPADQKDTNMQRFVTGDTQILVGTTVIEVGVNVPNASVMVIESAEKFGLSQLHQLRGRVGRGAEQSFCVLLTGQKLSQDARERLKIMTSTNDGFKIAEKDLEIRGPGEIEGTRQSGELNFKLADIVYDKAMLEVVREIVEKLIQDDPALESELHKPVKDYMQQQKTKTRWGKIA
;
A
#
# COMPACT_ATOMS: atom_id res chain seq x y z
N VAL A 1 5.17 -7.17 15.34
CA VAL A 1 4.62 -7.09 13.97
C VAL A 1 5.35 -5.98 13.24
N MET A 2 5.80 -6.25 12.01
CA MET A 2 6.36 -5.22 11.11
C MET A 2 5.51 -5.16 9.86
N THR A 3 5.18 -3.96 9.40
CA THR A 3 4.40 -3.76 8.19
C THR A 3 5.00 -2.63 7.34
N ALA A 4 5.00 -2.84 6.03
CA ALA A 4 5.39 -1.81 5.05
C ALA A 4 4.21 -0.87 4.68
N THR A 5 2.99 -1.25 5.02
CA THR A 5 1.80 -0.41 4.88
C THR A 5 1.61 0.35 6.19
N PRO A 6 1.69 1.67 6.21
CA PRO A 6 1.42 2.43 7.42
C PRO A 6 0.00 2.13 7.91
N ILE A 7 -0.10 1.85 9.20
CA ILE A 7 -1.40 1.77 9.88
C ILE A 7 -1.74 3.21 10.27
N PRO A 8 -2.94 3.72 9.96
CA PRO A 8 -3.35 5.02 10.43
C PRO A 8 -3.11 5.15 11.93
N ARG A 9 -2.51 6.27 12.37
CA ARG A 9 -2.13 6.47 13.79
C ARG A 9 -3.33 6.25 14.71
N THR A 10 -4.50 6.73 14.33
CA THR A 10 -5.75 6.53 15.06
C THR A 10 -6.11 5.06 15.24
N LEU A 11 -5.99 4.26 14.18
CA LEU A 11 -6.27 2.83 14.25
C LEU A 11 -5.22 2.10 15.12
N ALA A 12 -3.95 2.48 15.02
CA ALA A 12 -2.90 1.92 15.87
C ALA A 12 -3.14 2.21 17.35
N LEU A 13 -3.56 3.42 17.70
CA LEU A 13 -3.85 3.83 19.07
C LEU A 13 -5.09 3.14 19.67
N THR A 14 -6.06 2.79 18.84
CA THR A 14 -7.32 2.22 19.30
C THR A 14 -7.37 0.71 19.24
N ALA A 15 -6.86 0.11 18.15
CA ALA A 15 -6.89 -1.33 17.93
C ALA A 15 -5.73 -2.07 18.62
N TYR A 16 -4.60 -1.40 18.81
CA TYR A 16 -3.36 -1.98 19.31
C TYR A 16 -2.81 -1.18 20.51
N GLY A 17 -3.69 -0.61 21.33
CA GLY A 17 -3.34 0.26 22.45
C GLY A 17 -2.51 -0.42 23.54
N ASP A 18 -2.41 -1.75 23.53
CA ASP A 18 -1.57 -2.58 24.39
C ASP A 18 -0.17 -2.84 23.82
N LEU A 19 0.11 -2.39 22.59
CA LEU A 19 1.41 -2.55 21.94
C LEU A 19 2.15 -1.23 21.82
N ASP A 20 3.46 -1.29 22.13
CA ASP A 20 4.37 -0.21 21.77
C ASP A 20 4.59 -0.20 20.25
N TYR A 21 4.49 0.97 19.64
CA TYR A 21 4.76 1.09 18.22
C TYR A 21 5.87 2.08 17.94
N SER A 22 6.73 1.71 17.01
CA SER A 22 7.80 2.56 16.50
C SER A 22 7.52 2.92 15.05
N VAL A 23 7.70 4.18 14.71
CA VAL A 23 7.45 4.74 13.38
C VAL A 23 8.77 5.10 12.72
N ILE A 24 8.95 4.65 11.47
CA ILE A 24 10.02 5.13 10.61
C ILE A 24 9.39 6.16 9.67
N ASP A 25 9.63 7.43 9.93
CA ASP A 25 9.03 8.58 9.24
C ASP A 25 10.01 9.36 8.36
N GLU A 26 11.29 8.98 8.40
CA GLU A 26 12.32 9.58 7.56
C GLU A 26 12.79 8.64 6.44
N LEU A 27 13.12 9.24 5.29
CA LEU A 27 13.74 8.50 4.20
C LEU A 27 15.24 8.31 4.49
N PRO A 28 15.83 7.17 4.09
CA PRO A 28 17.28 6.99 4.14
C PRO A 28 18.01 8.10 3.40
N PRO A 29 19.21 8.52 3.86
CA PRO A 29 20.00 9.55 3.21
C PRO A 29 20.22 9.25 1.73
N GLY A 30 20.12 10.28 0.89
CA GLY A 30 20.34 10.18 -0.58
C GLY A 30 19.14 9.68 -1.38
N ARG A 31 18.04 9.29 -0.75
CA ARG A 31 16.80 8.93 -1.49
C ARG A 31 16.08 10.17 -1.99
N LYS A 32 15.67 10.12 -3.27
CA LYS A 32 14.80 11.14 -3.87
C LYS A 32 13.33 10.74 -3.75
N LEU A 33 12.46 11.73 -3.64
CA LEU A 33 11.02 11.51 -3.68
C LEU A 33 10.62 10.97 -5.06
N ILE A 34 9.71 10.00 -5.08
CA ILE A 34 9.21 9.40 -6.32
C ILE A 34 8.21 10.37 -6.96
N THR A 35 8.46 10.77 -8.21
CA THR A 35 7.50 11.56 -8.99
C THR A 35 6.36 10.67 -9.44
N THR A 36 5.16 10.91 -8.91
CA THR A 36 3.96 10.12 -9.25
C THR A 36 3.07 10.94 -10.16
N VAL A 37 2.69 10.38 -11.30
CA VAL A 37 1.79 11.02 -12.28
C VAL A 37 0.63 10.10 -12.65
N HIS A 38 -0.53 10.70 -12.88
CA HIS A 38 -1.70 10.02 -13.44
C HIS A 38 -1.84 10.36 -14.92
N ARG A 39 -2.12 9.36 -15.75
CA ARG A 39 -2.37 9.50 -17.18
C ARG A 39 -3.53 8.59 -17.60
N SER A 40 -4.29 9.03 -18.59
CA SER A 40 -5.27 8.17 -19.27
C SER A 40 -4.54 7.13 -20.14
N GLU A 41 -5.17 5.99 -20.38
CA GLU A 41 -4.69 4.94 -21.29
C GLU A 41 -4.38 5.46 -22.71
N THR A 42 -5.00 6.56 -23.13
CA THR A 42 -4.70 7.23 -24.42
C THR A 42 -3.28 7.80 -24.48
N ALA A 43 -2.66 8.05 -23.34
CA ALA A 43 -1.27 8.52 -23.25
C ALA A 43 -0.25 7.36 -23.19
N ARG A 44 -0.69 6.09 -23.35
CA ARG A 44 0.19 4.92 -23.29
C ARG A 44 1.38 5.02 -24.25
N PRO A 45 1.24 5.44 -25.53
CA PRO A 45 2.38 5.57 -26.43
C PRO A 45 3.46 6.50 -25.87
N GLN A 46 3.07 7.65 -25.30
CA GLN A 46 4.01 8.61 -24.68
C GLN A 46 4.69 8.02 -23.44
N VAL A 47 3.97 7.19 -22.65
CA VAL A 47 4.54 6.50 -21.51
C VAL A 47 5.55 5.44 -21.96
N MET A 48 5.28 4.71 -23.04
CA MET A 48 6.22 3.74 -23.60
C MET A 48 7.47 4.41 -24.18
N ASP A 49 7.34 5.56 -24.81
CA ASP A 49 8.48 6.35 -25.29
C ASP A 49 9.33 6.88 -24.11
N PHE A 50 8.69 7.36 -23.04
CA PHE A 50 9.39 7.71 -21.81
C PHE A 50 10.17 6.53 -21.20
N ILE A 51 9.62 5.32 -21.22
CA ILE A 51 10.34 4.11 -20.76
C ILE A 51 11.56 3.87 -21.64
N LYS A 52 11.49 4.04 -22.97
CA LYS A 52 12.64 3.91 -23.87
C LYS A 52 13.75 4.90 -23.54
N GLU A 53 13.39 6.15 -23.24
CA GLU A 53 14.34 7.17 -22.80
C GLU A 53 15.06 6.73 -21.52
N GLN A 54 14.30 6.22 -20.54
CA GLN A 54 14.88 5.75 -19.29
C GLN A 54 15.77 4.50 -19.48
N ILE A 55 15.40 3.59 -20.38
CA ILE A 55 16.24 2.43 -20.72
C ILE A 55 17.52 2.87 -21.45
N ALA A 56 17.45 3.88 -22.32
CA ALA A 56 18.63 4.44 -22.98
C ALA A 56 19.63 5.08 -21.99
N GLU A 57 19.13 5.54 -20.82
CA GLU A 57 19.97 5.99 -19.70
C GLU A 57 20.48 4.82 -18.82
N GLY A 58 20.24 3.57 -19.23
CA GLY A 58 20.68 2.36 -18.53
C GLY A 58 19.78 1.92 -17.39
N ARG A 59 18.52 2.39 -17.31
CA ARG A 59 17.58 2.10 -16.25
C ARG A 59 16.63 0.97 -16.61
N GLN A 60 15.86 0.52 -15.61
CA GLN A 60 14.90 -0.56 -15.77
C GLN A 60 13.50 -0.11 -15.36
N ALA A 61 12.47 -0.77 -15.91
CA ALA A 61 11.07 -0.44 -15.69
C ALA A 61 10.24 -1.65 -15.27
N TYR A 62 9.30 -1.41 -14.36
CA TYR A 62 8.19 -2.31 -14.05
C TYR A 62 6.93 -1.88 -14.80
N ILE A 63 6.17 -2.84 -15.33
CA ILE A 63 4.82 -2.63 -15.87
C ILE A 63 3.89 -3.64 -15.20
N ILE A 64 2.97 -3.16 -14.36
CA ILE A 64 2.15 -3.99 -13.47
C ILE A 64 0.69 -3.93 -13.90
N TYR A 65 0.12 -5.11 -14.08
CA TYR A 65 -1.31 -5.32 -14.38
C TYR A 65 -2.08 -5.75 -13.12
N PRO A 66 -3.33 -5.33 -12.94
CA PRO A 66 -4.14 -5.74 -11.81
C PRO A 66 -4.49 -7.23 -11.89
N LEU A 67 -4.65 -7.84 -10.72
CA LEU A 67 -5.39 -9.09 -10.55
C LEU A 67 -6.84 -8.72 -10.22
N ILE A 68 -7.79 -9.24 -10.99
CA ILE A 68 -9.22 -9.07 -10.76
C ILE A 68 -9.70 -10.37 -10.12
N GLU A 69 -10.07 -10.35 -8.84
CA GLU A 69 -10.35 -11.55 -8.04
C GLU A 69 -11.45 -12.48 -8.60
N GLU A 70 -12.32 -11.98 -9.48
CA GLU A 70 -13.47 -12.72 -9.98
C GLU A 70 -13.15 -13.79 -11.04
N SER A 71 -11.99 -13.74 -11.70
CA SER A 71 -11.59 -14.74 -12.70
C SER A 71 -10.09 -14.79 -12.99
N SER A 72 -9.42 -15.72 -12.36
CA SER A 72 -8.00 -15.98 -12.61
C SER A 72 -7.66 -16.28 -14.10
N LYS A 73 -8.65 -16.61 -14.91
CA LYS A 73 -8.50 -16.83 -16.35
C LYS A 73 -8.47 -15.51 -17.12
N LEU A 74 -9.42 -14.61 -16.81
CA LEU A 74 -9.48 -13.26 -17.41
C LEU A 74 -8.25 -12.42 -17.06
N ASP A 75 -7.75 -12.52 -15.83
CA ASP A 75 -6.54 -11.83 -15.41
C ASP A 75 -5.32 -12.27 -16.21
N TYR A 76 -5.20 -13.56 -16.44
CA TYR A 76 -4.13 -14.11 -17.25
C TYR A 76 -4.24 -13.66 -18.72
N GLU A 77 -5.44 -13.70 -19.30
CA GLU A 77 -5.69 -13.23 -20.68
C GLU A 77 -5.37 -11.74 -20.83
N ASN A 78 -5.76 -10.91 -19.85
CA ASN A 78 -5.46 -9.47 -19.82
C ASN A 78 -3.94 -9.22 -19.70
N LEU A 79 -3.26 -9.96 -18.83
CA LEU A 79 -1.80 -9.87 -18.70
C LEU A 79 -1.11 -10.25 -20.01
N MET A 80 -1.51 -11.38 -20.63
CA MET A 80 -0.91 -11.85 -21.89
C MET A 80 -1.14 -10.88 -23.03
N LYS A 81 -2.35 -10.33 -23.16
CA LYS A 81 -2.64 -9.28 -24.13
C LYS A 81 -1.78 -8.05 -23.90
N GLY A 82 -1.69 -7.61 -22.65
CA GLY A 82 -0.84 -6.47 -22.29
C GLY A 82 0.64 -6.74 -22.54
N TYR A 83 1.12 -7.94 -22.26
CA TYR A 83 2.49 -8.36 -22.55
C TYR A 83 2.81 -8.30 -24.05
N GLU A 84 1.94 -8.82 -24.91
CA GLU A 84 2.12 -8.74 -26.37
C GLU A 84 2.08 -7.28 -26.87
N GLU A 85 1.22 -6.44 -26.28
CA GLU A 85 1.20 -5.02 -26.57
C GLU A 85 2.52 -4.34 -26.19
N VAL A 86 3.05 -4.61 -24.99
CA VAL A 86 4.36 -4.11 -24.56
C VAL A 86 5.47 -4.57 -25.51
N LYS A 87 5.48 -5.84 -25.91
CA LYS A 87 6.45 -6.37 -26.90
C LYS A 87 6.42 -5.61 -28.22
N SER A 88 5.26 -5.16 -28.66
CA SER A 88 5.15 -4.37 -29.89
C SER A 88 5.84 -3.01 -29.81
N PHE A 89 5.92 -2.41 -28.61
CA PHE A 89 6.66 -1.18 -28.36
C PHE A 89 8.16 -1.41 -28.15
N PHE A 90 8.55 -2.61 -27.66
CA PHE A 90 9.91 -2.96 -27.27
C PHE A 90 10.38 -4.24 -27.99
N PRO A 91 10.63 -4.15 -29.31
CA PRO A 91 11.01 -5.32 -30.11
C PRO A 91 12.42 -5.82 -29.78
N GLU A 92 12.57 -7.15 -29.79
CA GLU A 92 13.90 -7.81 -29.76
C GLU A 92 14.66 -7.57 -31.09
N PRO A 93 15.97 -7.52 -31.05
CA PRO A 93 16.88 -7.71 -29.92
C PRO A 93 17.22 -6.43 -29.16
N ALA A 94 16.63 -5.28 -29.49
CA ALA A 94 16.92 -4.01 -28.87
C ALA A 94 16.49 -3.95 -27.40
N TYR A 95 15.43 -4.68 -27.06
CA TYR A 95 14.87 -4.73 -25.70
C TYR A 95 14.56 -6.17 -25.30
N TRP A 96 14.81 -6.49 -24.03
CA TRP A 96 14.48 -7.78 -23.44
C TRP A 96 13.48 -7.60 -22.30
N ILE A 97 12.45 -8.42 -22.28
CA ILE A 97 11.35 -8.33 -21.32
C ILE A 97 11.27 -9.63 -20.53
N SER A 98 11.24 -9.54 -19.21
CA SER A 98 10.85 -10.64 -18.32
C SER A 98 9.38 -10.53 -17.97
N MET A 99 8.70 -11.66 -17.76
CA MET A 99 7.32 -11.70 -17.28
C MET A 99 7.23 -12.53 -16.00
N VAL A 100 6.51 -12.01 -14.98
CA VAL A 100 6.30 -12.70 -13.71
C VAL A 100 4.83 -12.62 -13.30
N HIS A 101 4.20 -13.77 -13.06
CA HIS A 101 2.81 -13.85 -12.60
C HIS A 101 2.54 -15.07 -11.72
N GLY A 102 1.43 -15.05 -10.96
CA GLY A 102 1.11 -16.07 -9.96
C GLY A 102 1.00 -17.50 -10.47
N LYS A 103 0.61 -17.69 -11.73
CA LYS A 103 0.41 -19.03 -12.34
C LYS A 103 1.70 -19.68 -12.85
N GLN A 104 2.82 -18.96 -12.88
CA GLN A 104 4.10 -19.56 -13.29
C GLN A 104 4.64 -20.50 -12.21
N PRO A 105 5.34 -21.58 -12.59
CA PRO A 105 6.17 -22.36 -11.68
C PRO A 105 7.18 -21.47 -10.95
N ALA A 106 7.54 -21.85 -9.72
CA ALA A 106 8.44 -21.05 -8.88
C ALA A 106 9.81 -20.82 -9.53
N ASP A 107 10.38 -21.88 -10.14
CA ASP A 107 11.66 -21.84 -10.84
C ASP A 107 11.67 -20.86 -12.03
N GLN A 108 10.57 -20.79 -12.79
CA GLN A 108 10.43 -19.82 -13.87
C GLN A 108 10.31 -18.39 -13.35
N LYS A 109 9.55 -18.18 -12.24
CA LYS A 109 9.46 -16.87 -11.59
C LYS A 109 10.82 -16.40 -11.12
N ASP A 110 11.56 -17.27 -10.46
CA ASP A 110 12.90 -16.98 -9.94
C ASP A 110 13.87 -16.66 -11.09
N THR A 111 13.85 -17.45 -12.16
CA THR A 111 14.69 -17.21 -13.35
C THR A 111 14.36 -15.85 -13.99
N ASN A 112 13.09 -15.55 -14.23
CA ASN A 112 12.68 -14.28 -14.83
C ASN A 112 12.99 -13.08 -13.94
N MET A 113 12.80 -13.23 -12.63
CA MET A 113 13.17 -12.20 -11.66
C MET A 113 14.68 -11.99 -11.63
N GLN A 114 15.47 -13.08 -11.63
CA GLN A 114 16.93 -12.99 -11.63
C GLN A 114 17.46 -12.28 -12.87
N ARG A 115 16.94 -12.57 -14.06
CA ARG A 115 17.30 -11.86 -15.29
C ARG A 115 17.03 -10.36 -15.21
N PHE A 116 15.97 -9.96 -14.54
CA PHE A 116 15.69 -8.55 -14.31
C PHE A 116 16.64 -7.94 -13.27
N VAL A 117 16.95 -8.65 -12.19
CA VAL A 117 17.91 -8.19 -11.17
C VAL A 117 19.31 -8.00 -11.73
N THR A 118 19.77 -8.92 -12.59
CA THR A 118 21.10 -8.85 -13.24
C THR A 118 21.17 -7.82 -14.37
N GLY A 119 20.03 -7.28 -14.82
CA GLY A 119 19.96 -6.32 -15.91
C GLY A 119 19.92 -6.96 -17.31
N ASP A 120 19.83 -8.30 -17.39
CA ASP A 120 19.67 -9.02 -18.66
C ASP A 120 18.36 -8.66 -19.36
N THR A 121 17.37 -8.21 -18.60
CA THR A 121 16.10 -7.66 -19.11
C THR A 121 15.87 -6.27 -18.56
N GLN A 122 15.44 -5.34 -19.42
CA GLN A 122 15.21 -3.95 -19.09
C GLN A 122 13.82 -3.69 -18.55
N ILE A 123 12.88 -4.58 -18.88
CA ILE A 123 11.47 -4.43 -18.50
C ILE A 123 11.00 -5.70 -17.80
N LEU A 124 10.32 -5.53 -16.68
CA LEU A 124 9.59 -6.59 -16.01
C LEU A 124 8.10 -6.32 -16.09
N VAL A 125 7.38 -7.18 -16.82
CA VAL A 125 5.91 -7.18 -16.89
C VAL A 125 5.38 -8.18 -15.88
N GLY A 126 4.38 -7.79 -15.08
CA GLY A 126 3.83 -8.74 -14.12
C GLY A 126 2.54 -8.29 -13.47
N THR A 127 2.10 -9.11 -12.51
CA THR A 127 0.97 -8.82 -11.62
C THR A 127 1.49 -8.42 -10.24
N THR A 128 0.59 -8.23 -9.28
CA THR A 128 0.90 -7.85 -7.88
C THR A 128 1.87 -8.80 -7.15
N VAL A 129 2.18 -9.99 -7.70
CA VAL A 129 3.16 -10.94 -7.14
C VAL A 129 4.56 -10.33 -6.95
N ILE A 130 4.85 -9.20 -7.60
CA ILE A 130 6.11 -8.44 -7.46
C ILE A 130 6.20 -7.74 -6.09
N GLU A 131 5.16 -7.80 -5.26
CA GLU A 131 5.18 -7.25 -3.89
C GLU A 131 6.23 -7.89 -2.99
N VAL A 132 6.79 -9.07 -3.32
CA VAL A 132 7.66 -9.83 -2.44
C VAL A 132 9.16 -9.58 -2.74
N GLY A 133 9.79 -8.81 -1.84
CA GLY A 133 11.17 -9.03 -1.38
C GLY A 133 12.35 -8.68 -2.28
N VAL A 134 12.23 -8.45 -3.59
CA VAL A 134 13.41 -8.22 -4.44
C VAL A 134 13.76 -6.74 -4.54
N ASN A 135 15.02 -6.42 -4.24
CA ASN A 135 15.56 -5.08 -4.36
C ASN A 135 16.26 -4.92 -5.70
N VAL A 136 15.75 -4.06 -6.58
CA VAL A 136 16.38 -3.69 -7.86
C VAL A 136 16.64 -2.20 -7.87
N PRO A 137 17.83 -1.75 -7.41
CA PRO A 137 18.14 -0.32 -7.31
C PRO A 137 18.10 0.42 -8.64
N ASN A 138 18.36 -0.29 -9.74
CA ASN A 138 18.36 0.26 -11.09
C ASN A 138 16.96 0.45 -11.70
N ALA A 139 15.93 -0.17 -11.10
CA ALA A 139 14.53 0.01 -11.54
C ALA A 139 14.01 1.36 -11.05
N SER A 140 13.94 2.33 -11.95
CA SER A 140 13.52 3.71 -11.67
C SER A 140 12.12 4.05 -12.15
N VAL A 141 11.50 3.21 -13.00
CA VAL A 141 10.16 3.45 -13.53
C VAL A 141 9.20 2.36 -13.09
N MET A 142 8.06 2.78 -12.53
CA MET A 142 6.92 1.92 -12.23
C MET A 142 5.71 2.39 -13.04
N VAL A 143 5.20 1.56 -13.92
CA VAL A 143 3.93 1.79 -14.59
C VAL A 143 2.88 0.85 -14.03
N ILE A 144 1.76 1.38 -13.58
CA ILE A 144 0.64 0.61 -13.05
C ILE A 144 -0.53 0.77 -14.01
N GLU A 145 -0.86 -0.31 -14.71
CA GLU A 145 -1.96 -0.39 -15.66
C GLU A 145 -3.29 -0.56 -14.93
N SER A 146 -4.34 0.09 -15.43
CA SER A 146 -5.67 0.11 -14.82
C SER A 146 -5.60 0.43 -13.32
N ALA A 147 -4.85 1.48 -12.97
CA ALA A 147 -4.55 1.86 -11.59
C ALA A 147 -5.81 2.11 -10.74
N GLU A 148 -6.97 2.42 -11.36
CA GLU A 148 -8.25 2.56 -10.69
C GLU A 148 -8.76 1.27 -10.03
N LYS A 149 -8.22 0.12 -10.42
CA LYS A 149 -8.60 -1.19 -9.89
C LYS A 149 -7.82 -1.59 -8.65
N PHE A 150 -6.79 -0.84 -8.28
CA PHE A 150 -5.97 -1.09 -7.10
C PHE A 150 -6.46 -0.31 -5.89
N GLY A 151 -6.30 -0.92 -4.72
CA GLY A 151 -6.44 -0.22 -3.44
C GLY A 151 -5.25 0.73 -3.19
N LEU A 152 -5.45 1.75 -2.32
CA LEU A 152 -4.39 2.71 -1.99
C LEU A 152 -3.15 2.06 -1.39
N SER A 153 -3.33 1.09 -0.51
CA SER A 153 -2.22 0.32 0.09
C SER A 153 -1.39 -0.40 -0.97
N GLN A 154 -2.04 -1.03 -1.96
CA GLN A 154 -1.35 -1.71 -3.06
C GLN A 154 -0.59 -0.72 -3.95
N LEU A 155 -1.22 0.40 -4.34
CA LEU A 155 -0.55 1.45 -5.11
C LEU A 155 0.68 2.00 -4.38
N HIS A 156 0.57 2.22 -3.07
CA HIS A 156 1.69 2.68 -2.25
C HIS A 156 2.83 1.66 -2.19
N GLN A 157 2.53 0.38 -2.00
CA GLN A 157 3.51 -0.70 -1.99
C GLN A 157 4.22 -0.85 -3.34
N LEU A 158 3.47 -0.84 -4.45
CA LEU A 158 4.02 -0.90 -5.80
C LEU A 158 4.91 0.31 -6.09
N ARG A 159 4.47 1.53 -5.77
CA ARG A 159 5.31 2.73 -5.88
C ARG A 159 6.63 2.58 -5.11
N GLY A 160 6.58 2.00 -3.92
CA GLY A 160 7.76 1.75 -3.07
C GLY A 160 8.74 0.72 -3.62
N ARG A 161 8.45 0.06 -4.75
CA ARG A 161 9.39 -0.86 -5.43
C ARG A 161 10.44 -0.12 -6.24
N VAL A 162 10.18 1.11 -6.62
CA VAL A 162 11.17 2.02 -7.22
C VAL A 162 11.66 3.05 -6.20
N GLY A 163 12.61 3.89 -6.56
CA GLY A 163 13.20 4.88 -5.65
C GLY A 163 14.15 4.27 -4.62
N ARG A 164 14.79 3.14 -4.95
CA ARG A 164 15.76 2.46 -4.08
C ARG A 164 17.21 2.77 -4.46
N GLY A 165 17.43 3.39 -5.61
CA GLY A 165 18.70 3.93 -6.05
C GLY A 165 18.83 5.43 -5.75
N ALA A 166 19.98 6.02 -6.11
CA ALA A 166 20.26 7.45 -5.97
C ALA A 166 19.56 8.32 -7.02
N GLU A 167 19.05 7.69 -8.08
CA GLU A 167 18.50 8.38 -9.23
C GLU A 167 17.02 8.72 -9.05
N GLN A 168 16.54 9.71 -9.82
CA GLN A 168 15.12 10.07 -9.82
C GLN A 168 14.28 8.89 -10.30
N SER A 169 13.21 8.60 -9.57
CA SER A 169 12.28 7.54 -9.91
C SER A 169 10.88 8.06 -10.16
N PHE A 170 10.15 7.34 -11.01
CA PHE A 170 8.84 7.72 -11.52
C PHE A 170 7.83 6.61 -11.31
N CYS A 171 6.61 6.99 -10.94
CA CYS A 171 5.46 6.10 -10.87
C CYS A 171 4.35 6.66 -11.75
N VAL A 172 3.98 5.94 -12.80
CA VAL A 172 2.93 6.32 -13.75
C VAL A 172 1.71 5.47 -13.49
N LEU A 173 0.59 6.12 -13.14
CA LEU A 173 -0.69 5.48 -12.92
C LEU A 173 -1.51 5.63 -14.20
N LEU A 174 -1.66 4.56 -14.98
CA LEU A 174 -2.49 4.53 -16.18
C LEU A 174 -3.90 4.07 -15.83
N THR A 175 -4.90 4.75 -16.35
CA THR A 175 -6.32 4.44 -16.08
C THR A 175 -7.18 4.50 -17.34
N GLY A 176 -8.30 3.77 -17.30
CA GLY A 176 -9.36 3.95 -18.28
C GLY A 176 -9.98 5.34 -18.21
N GLN A 177 -10.86 5.64 -19.19
CA GLN A 177 -11.49 6.96 -19.30
C GLN A 177 -12.56 7.22 -18.24
N LYS A 178 -13.25 6.16 -17.78
CA LYS A 178 -14.33 6.27 -16.79
C LYS A 178 -13.82 5.89 -15.42
N LEU A 179 -13.78 6.87 -14.52
CA LEU A 179 -13.35 6.70 -13.12
C LEU A 179 -14.51 6.97 -12.18
N SER A 180 -14.68 6.10 -11.18
CA SER A 180 -15.54 6.38 -10.02
C SER A 180 -14.97 7.55 -9.20
N GLN A 181 -15.79 8.13 -8.32
CA GLN A 181 -15.35 9.19 -7.42
C GLN A 181 -14.21 8.70 -6.53
N ASP A 182 -14.35 7.51 -5.92
CA ASP A 182 -13.33 6.92 -5.05
C ASP A 182 -12.02 6.66 -5.78
N ALA A 183 -12.08 6.20 -7.04
CA ALA A 183 -10.88 6.02 -7.85
C ALA A 183 -10.17 7.36 -8.09
N ARG A 184 -10.91 8.43 -8.38
CA ARG A 184 -10.34 9.78 -8.55
C ARG A 184 -9.67 10.27 -7.27
N GLU A 185 -10.30 10.06 -6.12
CA GLU A 185 -9.72 10.44 -4.83
C GLU A 185 -8.46 9.64 -4.51
N ARG A 186 -8.45 8.31 -4.75
CA ARG A 186 -7.25 7.49 -4.60
C ARG A 186 -6.10 7.96 -5.50
N LEU A 187 -6.36 8.24 -6.76
CA LEU A 187 -5.34 8.73 -7.70
C LEU A 187 -4.83 10.12 -7.31
N LYS A 188 -5.72 11.00 -6.84
CA LYS A 188 -5.36 12.34 -6.37
C LYS A 188 -4.41 12.29 -5.19
N ILE A 189 -4.70 11.49 -4.16
CA ILE A 189 -3.80 11.38 -3.00
C ILE A 189 -2.46 10.75 -3.38
N MET A 190 -2.45 9.72 -4.24
CA MET A 190 -1.22 9.10 -4.71
C MET A 190 -0.29 10.04 -5.47
N THR A 191 -0.85 10.99 -6.23
CA THR A 191 -0.07 11.98 -6.99
C THR A 191 0.33 13.20 -6.16
N SER A 192 -0.35 13.48 -5.05
CA SER A 192 -0.11 14.66 -4.23
C SER A 192 0.90 14.47 -3.11
N THR A 193 1.16 13.23 -2.68
CA THR A 193 2.07 12.96 -1.56
C THR A 193 2.84 11.65 -1.68
N ASN A 194 4.05 11.63 -1.11
CA ASN A 194 4.83 10.41 -0.88
C ASN A 194 4.66 9.87 0.56
N ASP A 195 3.99 10.62 1.44
CA ASP A 195 3.77 10.25 2.83
C ASP A 195 2.77 9.09 2.94
N GLY A 196 3.27 7.93 3.38
CA GLY A 196 2.46 6.72 3.54
C GLY A 196 1.38 6.84 4.61
N PHE A 197 1.57 7.65 5.66
CA PHE A 197 0.56 7.86 6.70
C PHE A 197 -0.64 8.65 6.17
N LYS A 198 -0.39 9.70 5.39
CA LYS A 198 -1.47 10.45 4.73
C LYS A 198 -2.26 9.59 3.74
N ILE A 199 -1.56 8.67 3.04
CA ILE A 199 -2.19 7.72 2.13
C ILE A 199 -3.06 6.74 2.92
N ALA A 200 -2.57 6.21 4.03
CA ALA A 200 -3.32 5.28 4.87
C ALA A 200 -4.53 5.93 5.55
N GLU A 201 -4.39 7.18 6.02
CA GLU A 201 -5.51 7.96 6.55
C GLU A 201 -6.60 8.18 5.48
N LYS A 202 -6.19 8.51 4.25
CA LYS A 202 -7.14 8.67 3.15
C LYS A 202 -7.79 7.35 2.71
N ASP A 203 -7.06 6.24 2.77
CA ASP A 203 -7.62 4.90 2.51
C ASP A 203 -8.73 4.58 3.53
N LEU A 204 -8.50 4.90 4.81
CA LEU A 204 -9.48 4.74 5.88
C LEU A 204 -10.73 5.63 5.66
N GLU A 205 -10.54 6.89 5.26
CA GLU A 205 -11.65 7.80 4.95
C GLU A 205 -12.52 7.30 3.78
N ILE A 206 -11.89 6.83 2.70
CA ILE A 206 -12.59 6.36 1.48
C ILE A 206 -13.37 5.08 1.76
N ARG A 207 -12.80 4.14 2.52
CA ARG A 207 -13.46 2.88 2.88
C ARG A 207 -14.61 3.10 3.85
N GLY A 208 -14.52 4.14 4.69
CA GLY A 208 -15.48 4.43 5.74
C GLY A 208 -15.39 3.45 6.93
N PRO A 209 -16.09 3.76 8.04
CA PRO A 209 -16.07 2.94 9.24
C PRO A 209 -16.70 1.54 9.06
N GLY A 210 -17.53 1.33 8.04
CA GLY A 210 -18.24 0.06 7.82
C GLY A 210 -17.37 -1.08 7.30
N GLU A 211 -16.27 -0.81 6.58
CA GLU A 211 -15.35 -1.86 6.11
C GLU A 211 -14.31 -2.28 7.17
N ILE A 212 -14.10 -1.49 8.21
CA ILE A 212 -13.34 -1.91 9.40
C ILE A 212 -14.06 -3.08 10.09
N GLU A 213 -15.38 -3.21 9.94
CA GLU A 213 -16.17 -4.34 10.38
C GLU A 213 -15.85 -5.66 9.64
N GLY A 214 -15.24 -5.63 8.46
CA GLY A 214 -14.73 -6.83 7.76
C GLY A 214 -13.61 -7.55 8.53
N THR A 215 -12.96 -6.89 9.47
CA THR A 215 -12.08 -7.49 10.48
C THR A 215 -12.85 -8.01 11.71
N ARG A 216 -14.06 -8.53 11.51
CA ARG A 216 -14.87 -9.19 12.56
C ARG A 216 -14.19 -10.35 13.29
N GLN A 217 -12.95 -10.67 12.98
CA GLN A 217 -12.18 -11.68 13.71
C GLN A 217 -11.49 -11.18 14.98
N SER A 218 -11.42 -9.88 15.21
CA SER A 218 -10.82 -9.33 16.42
C SER A 218 -11.66 -8.17 16.98
N GLY A 219 -12.65 -8.52 17.83
CA GLY A 219 -13.36 -7.66 18.81
C GLY A 219 -13.67 -6.22 18.37
N GLU A 220 -14.94 -5.97 18.32
CA GLU A 220 -15.57 -4.71 17.93
C GLU A 220 -14.93 -3.49 18.61
N LEU A 221 -14.26 -2.65 17.83
CA LEU A 221 -13.92 -1.28 18.20
C LEU A 221 -15.17 -0.37 18.05
N ASN A 222 -16.30 -0.78 18.61
CA ASN A 222 -17.50 0.02 18.61
C ASN A 222 -17.42 1.04 19.74
N PHE A 223 -16.88 2.22 19.43
CA PHE A 223 -17.10 3.36 20.32
C PHE A 223 -18.59 3.74 20.29
N LYS A 224 -19.17 4.00 21.47
CA LYS A 224 -20.59 4.38 21.56
C LYS A 224 -20.89 5.78 21.01
N LEU A 225 -19.90 6.66 21.05
CA LEU A 225 -20.05 8.09 20.73
C LEU A 225 -18.96 8.61 19.78
N ALA A 226 -17.75 8.03 19.81
CA ALA A 226 -16.62 8.51 19.04
C ALA A 226 -16.50 7.80 17.69
N ASP A 227 -16.10 8.55 16.66
CA ASP A 227 -15.72 8.03 15.35
C ASP A 227 -14.21 8.05 15.19
N ILE A 228 -13.60 6.91 14.87
CA ILE A 228 -12.13 6.76 14.76
C ILE A 228 -11.54 7.68 13.67
N VAL A 229 -12.31 7.98 12.63
CA VAL A 229 -11.87 8.79 11.51
C VAL A 229 -11.95 10.29 11.85
N TYR A 230 -13.07 10.70 12.44
CA TYR A 230 -13.38 12.12 12.67
C TYR A 230 -12.89 12.66 14.02
N ASP A 231 -12.80 11.81 15.05
CA ASP A 231 -12.47 12.22 16.42
C ASP A 231 -10.99 12.01 16.79
N LYS A 232 -10.09 11.99 15.80
CA LYS A 232 -8.66 11.73 15.98
C LYS A 232 -8.01 12.61 17.07
N ALA A 233 -8.22 13.92 17.00
CA ALA A 233 -7.67 14.86 17.98
C ALA A 233 -8.20 14.59 19.39
N MET A 234 -9.46 14.18 19.52
CA MET A 234 -10.07 13.83 20.80
C MET A 234 -9.48 12.52 21.36
N LEU A 235 -9.21 11.53 20.50
CA LEU A 235 -8.61 10.27 20.93
C LEU A 235 -7.19 10.46 21.51
N GLU A 236 -6.40 11.35 20.92
CA GLU A 236 -5.06 11.69 21.44
C GLU A 236 -5.16 12.33 22.84
N VAL A 237 -6.06 13.29 23.02
CA VAL A 237 -6.29 13.94 24.33
C VAL A 237 -6.81 12.94 25.38
N VAL A 238 -7.75 12.07 24.99
CA VAL A 238 -8.29 11.04 25.90
C VAL A 238 -7.20 10.06 26.32
N ARG A 239 -6.29 9.67 25.43
CA ARG A 239 -5.15 8.81 25.76
C ARG A 239 -4.25 9.45 26.82
N GLU A 240 -3.85 10.72 26.63
CA GLU A 240 -3.03 11.43 27.61
C GLU A 240 -3.71 11.50 29.00
N ILE A 241 -5.03 11.71 29.00
CA ILE A 241 -5.81 11.71 30.25
C ILE A 241 -5.79 10.33 30.90
N VAL A 242 -5.98 9.26 30.14
CA VAL A 242 -5.98 7.88 30.63
C VAL A 242 -4.60 7.48 31.15
N GLU A 243 -3.52 7.80 30.43
CA GLU A 243 -2.15 7.52 30.87
C GLU A 243 -1.84 8.21 32.22
N LYS A 244 -2.21 9.48 32.36
CA LYS A 244 -2.06 10.23 33.62
C LYS A 244 -2.91 9.63 34.74
N LEU A 245 -4.16 9.27 34.43
CA LEU A 245 -5.06 8.67 35.41
C LEU A 245 -4.51 7.33 35.92
N ILE A 246 -3.95 6.48 35.05
CA ILE A 246 -3.34 5.20 35.44
C ILE A 246 -2.02 5.42 36.22
N GLN A 247 -1.26 6.47 35.91
CA GLN A 247 -0.07 6.82 36.68
C GLN A 247 -0.41 7.25 38.10
N ASP A 248 -1.47 8.07 38.25
CA ASP A 248 -1.88 8.64 39.55
C ASP A 248 -2.64 7.61 40.41
N ASP A 249 -3.42 6.70 39.78
CA ASP A 249 -4.25 5.69 40.46
C ASP A 249 -4.28 4.39 39.66
N PRO A 250 -3.21 3.58 39.69
CA PRO A 250 -3.09 2.36 38.89
C PRO A 250 -4.19 1.31 39.13
N ALA A 251 -4.76 1.28 40.34
CA ALA A 251 -5.79 0.33 40.73
C ALA A 251 -7.22 0.91 40.56
N LEU A 252 -7.36 2.17 40.18
CA LEU A 252 -8.63 2.89 40.06
C LEU A 252 -9.47 2.79 41.35
N GLU A 253 -8.83 3.03 42.49
CA GLU A 253 -9.47 2.87 43.82
C GLU A 253 -10.03 4.17 44.38
N SER A 254 -9.64 5.32 43.84
CA SER A 254 -10.22 6.59 44.25
C SER A 254 -11.71 6.66 43.91
N GLU A 255 -12.49 7.37 44.72
CA GLU A 255 -13.91 7.58 44.49
C GLU A 255 -14.20 8.22 43.13
N LEU A 256 -13.29 9.07 42.65
CA LEU A 256 -13.41 9.74 41.36
C LEU A 256 -13.26 8.76 40.18
N HIS A 257 -12.41 7.72 40.32
CA HIS A 257 -12.09 6.78 39.25
C HIS A 257 -12.90 5.48 39.32
N LYS A 258 -13.63 5.26 40.42
CA LYS A 258 -14.48 4.09 40.63
C LYS A 258 -15.49 3.82 39.50
N PRO A 259 -16.17 4.83 38.90
CA PRO A 259 -17.05 4.60 37.76
C PRO A 259 -16.35 4.01 36.55
N VAL A 260 -15.09 4.40 36.30
CA VAL A 260 -14.25 3.82 35.22
C VAL A 260 -13.93 2.37 35.50
N LYS A 261 -13.55 2.03 36.75
CA LYS A 261 -13.28 0.65 37.20
C LYS A 261 -14.51 -0.23 37.02
N ASP A 262 -15.67 0.24 37.47
CA ASP A 262 -16.93 -0.51 37.36
C ASP A 262 -17.32 -0.76 35.91
N TYR A 263 -17.18 0.24 35.04
CA TYR A 263 -17.40 0.10 33.62
C TYR A 263 -16.46 -0.91 32.96
N MET A 264 -15.15 -0.87 33.27
CA MET A 264 -14.16 -1.83 32.77
C MET A 264 -14.47 -3.27 33.22
N GLN A 265 -14.94 -3.46 34.45
CA GLN A 265 -15.34 -4.78 34.95
C GLN A 265 -16.56 -5.35 34.23
N GLN A 266 -17.57 -4.51 33.93
CA GLN A 266 -18.73 -4.89 33.15
C GLN A 266 -18.35 -5.29 31.70
N GLN A 267 -17.34 -4.64 31.12
CA GLN A 267 -16.88 -4.97 29.76
C GLN A 267 -16.01 -6.24 29.74
N LYS A 268 -15.20 -6.51 30.77
CA LYS A 268 -14.39 -7.75 30.87
C LYS A 268 -15.25 -9.03 30.85
N THR A 269 -16.50 -8.96 31.28
CA THR A 269 -17.43 -10.09 31.19
C THR A 269 -17.93 -10.33 29.77
N LYS A 270 -17.86 -9.32 28.88
CA LYS A 270 -18.29 -9.42 27.47
C LYS A 270 -17.15 -9.79 26.51
N THR A 271 -15.92 -9.46 26.84
CA THR A 271 -14.75 -9.70 25.99
C THR A 271 -13.73 -10.60 26.67
N ARG A 272 -13.73 -11.90 26.33
CA ARG A 272 -12.69 -12.86 26.72
C ARG A 272 -11.45 -12.70 25.81
N TRP A 273 -10.74 -11.61 25.92
CA TRP A 273 -9.50 -11.38 25.13
C TRP A 273 -8.25 -12.04 25.72
N GLY A 274 -8.27 -12.51 26.93
CA GLY A 274 -7.14 -13.08 27.65
C GLY A 274 -6.87 -14.58 27.43
N LYS A 275 -7.36 -15.21 26.35
CA LYS A 275 -7.17 -16.66 26.09
C LYS A 275 -6.60 -16.98 24.71
N ILE A 276 -5.92 -16.06 24.06
CA ILE A 276 -5.11 -16.36 22.87
C ILE A 276 -3.67 -15.93 23.20
N ALA A 277 -3.00 -16.77 23.91
CA ALA A 277 -1.55 -16.88 24.04
C ALA A 277 -1.20 -18.31 23.67
#